data_1d5a9bb54840f6edfda0b7bdcda2c78f
#
_entry.id   1d5a9bb54840f6edfda0b7bdcda2c78f
#
_cell.length_a   1.000
_cell.length_b   1.000
_cell.length_c   1.000
_cell.angle_alpha   90.00
_cell.angle_beta   90.00
_cell.angle_gamma   90.00
#
_symmetry.space_group_name_H-M   'P 1'
#
loop_
_entity.id
_entity.type
_entity.pdbx_description
1 polymer ?
#
loop_
_entity_poly.entity_id
_entity_poly.type
_entity_poly.pdbx_seq_one_letter_code
_entity_poly.pdbx_strand_id
1 'polypeptide(L)'
;MRNNSKNAFTLIEALVSVAITAIGFAGVIALVSTSNEVMNKSIDKEKLKFQNTEIMEVLNGDQANIMEYNGKDLSQCSSLTGNKGKEDQLARLKNWCNKLEGEVGAKRTTDKRIIRVEKKLVQGNYVYIVSLEMSGKDDKSVFMKRVMYAQ
;
A
#
# COMPACT_ATOMS: atom_id res chain seq x y z
N MET A 1 -69.78 -11.25 24.88
CA MET A 1 -69.23 -11.06 23.51
C MET A 1 -68.18 -9.97 23.55
N ARG A 2 -66.95 -10.34 23.39
CA ARG A 2 -65.77 -9.40 23.46
C ARG A 2 -65.52 -8.88 22.04
N ASN A 3 -65.91 -7.59 21.83
CA ASN A 3 -65.72 -6.91 20.54
C ASN A 3 -64.21 -6.68 20.34
N ASN A 4 -63.54 -7.53 19.56
CA ASN A 4 -62.17 -7.28 19.10
C ASN A 4 -62.24 -6.23 17.96
N SER A 5 -62.15 -4.97 18.31
CA SER A 5 -61.91 -3.91 17.30
C SER A 5 -60.51 -4.13 16.72
N LYS A 6 -60.42 -4.71 15.52
CA LYS A 6 -59.19 -4.73 14.74
C LYS A 6 -58.96 -3.30 14.27
N ASN A 7 -57.96 -2.64 14.88
CA ASN A 7 -57.49 -1.34 14.38
C ASN A 7 -56.89 -1.59 13.01
N ALA A 8 -57.54 -1.13 11.97
CA ALA A 8 -57.02 -1.10 10.62
C ALA A 8 -55.88 -0.06 10.54
N PHE A 9 -54.76 -0.44 9.99
CA PHE A 9 -53.67 0.48 9.73
C PHE A 9 -54.17 1.66 8.87
N THR A 10 -53.89 2.88 9.29
CA THR A 10 -54.24 4.06 8.50
C THR A 10 -53.26 4.22 7.33
N LEU A 11 -53.74 4.77 6.23
CA LEU A 11 -52.91 4.99 5.02
C LEU A 11 -51.69 5.86 5.35
N ILE A 12 -51.83 6.82 6.26
CA ILE A 12 -50.74 7.71 6.69
C ILE A 12 -49.67 6.92 7.48
N GLU A 13 -50.05 5.98 8.30
CA GLU A 13 -49.17 5.14 9.11
C GLU A 13 -48.33 4.23 8.21
N ALA A 14 -48.93 3.67 7.15
CA ALA A 14 -48.24 2.92 6.13
C ALA A 14 -47.20 3.75 5.38
N LEU A 15 -47.56 4.95 4.96
CA LEU A 15 -46.68 5.90 4.25
C LEU A 15 -45.48 6.31 5.13
N VAL A 16 -45.72 6.64 6.40
CA VAL A 16 -44.66 7.04 7.34
C VAL A 16 -43.70 5.84 7.59
N SER A 17 -44.25 4.66 7.74
CA SER A 17 -43.42 3.43 7.95
C SER A 17 -42.50 3.15 6.75
N VAL A 18 -43.02 3.29 5.53
CA VAL A 18 -42.22 3.13 4.30
C VAL A 18 -41.16 4.21 4.21
N ALA A 19 -41.48 5.47 4.53
CA ALA A 19 -40.53 6.58 4.49
C ALA A 19 -39.38 6.37 5.48
N ILE A 20 -39.66 5.98 6.71
CA ILE A 20 -38.65 5.70 7.73
C ILE A 20 -37.75 4.51 7.31
N THR A 21 -38.37 3.45 6.78
CA THR A 21 -37.64 2.28 6.29
C THR A 21 -36.72 2.65 5.13
N ALA A 22 -37.17 3.46 4.19
CA ALA A 22 -36.36 3.91 3.05
C ALA A 22 -35.14 4.73 3.51
N ILE A 23 -35.32 5.64 4.48
CA ILE A 23 -34.20 6.42 5.05
C ILE A 23 -33.20 5.48 5.76
N GLY A 24 -33.70 4.50 6.51
CA GLY A 24 -32.87 3.50 7.18
C GLY A 24 -32.02 2.69 6.19
N PHE A 25 -32.61 2.20 5.11
CA PHE A 25 -31.87 1.49 4.05
C PHE A 25 -30.85 2.38 3.36
N ALA A 26 -31.19 3.63 3.05
CA ALA A 26 -30.24 4.56 2.45
C ALA A 26 -28.99 4.77 3.34
N GLY A 27 -29.21 4.90 4.66
CA GLY A 27 -28.13 5.00 5.64
C GLY A 27 -27.22 3.75 5.67
N VAL A 28 -27.81 2.56 5.66
CA VAL A 28 -27.05 1.30 5.63
C VAL A 28 -26.23 1.16 4.36
N ILE A 29 -26.82 1.47 3.20
CA ILE A 29 -26.11 1.42 1.90
C ILE A 29 -24.92 2.37 1.89
N ALA A 30 -25.09 3.59 2.39
CA ALA A 30 -24.02 4.57 2.49
C ALA A 30 -22.87 4.06 3.39
N LEU A 31 -23.18 3.49 4.55
CA LEU A 31 -22.19 2.89 5.46
C LEU A 31 -21.43 1.75 4.82
N VAL A 32 -22.11 0.83 4.15
CA VAL A 32 -21.48 -0.31 3.47
C VAL A 32 -20.56 0.17 2.35
N SER A 33 -20.99 1.15 1.56
CA SER A 33 -20.17 1.73 0.50
C SER A 33 -18.88 2.36 1.04
N THR A 34 -18.99 3.18 2.09
CA THR A 34 -17.84 3.80 2.75
C THR A 34 -16.91 2.76 3.37
N SER A 35 -17.46 1.74 4.01
CA SER A 35 -16.68 0.65 4.60
C SER A 35 -15.87 -0.10 3.55
N ASN A 36 -16.46 -0.42 2.41
CA ASN A 36 -15.77 -1.08 1.30
C ASN A 36 -14.63 -0.21 0.74
N GLU A 37 -14.85 1.09 0.62
CA GLU A 37 -13.80 2.01 0.16
C GLU A 37 -12.61 2.04 1.13
N VAL A 38 -12.89 2.16 2.44
CA VAL A 38 -11.85 2.15 3.48
C VAL A 38 -11.09 0.83 3.50
N MET A 39 -11.81 -0.30 3.37
CA MET A 39 -11.20 -1.62 3.34
C MET A 39 -10.27 -1.79 2.13
N ASN A 40 -10.69 -1.42 0.93
CA ASN A 40 -9.86 -1.49 -0.27
C ASN A 40 -8.60 -0.62 -0.12
N LYS A 41 -8.75 0.60 0.41
CA LYS A 41 -7.63 1.49 0.70
C LYS A 41 -6.65 0.90 1.73
N SER A 42 -7.14 0.16 2.70
CA SER A 42 -6.31 -0.52 3.71
C SER A 42 -5.53 -1.68 3.09
N ILE A 43 -6.19 -2.51 2.28
CA ILE A 43 -5.58 -3.63 1.58
C ILE A 43 -4.44 -3.16 0.66
N ASP A 44 -4.65 -2.10 -0.10
CA ASP A 44 -3.61 -1.57 -0.99
C ASP A 44 -2.40 -1.05 -0.21
N LYS A 45 -2.62 -0.42 0.95
CA LYS A 45 -1.55 0.02 1.84
C LYS A 45 -0.78 -1.16 2.45
N GLU A 46 -1.49 -2.23 2.82
CA GLU A 46 -0.84 -3.43 3.36
C GLU A 46 -0.01 -4.17 2.32
N LYS A 47 -0.50 -4.29 1.08
CA LYS A 47 0.28 -4.83 -0.04
C LYS A 47 1.58 -4.06 -0.23
N LEU A 48 1.49 -2.73 -0.25
CA LEU A 48 2.66 -1.87 -0.41
C LEU A 48 3.65 -2.03 0.75
N LYS A 49 3.15 -2.14 1.98
CA LYS A 49 3.97 -2.40 3.17
C LYS A 49 4.66 -3.76 3.10
N PHE A 50 3.95 -4.78 2.64
CA PHE A 50 4.50 -6.12 2.46
C PHE A 50 5.65 -6.11 1.44
N GLN A 51 5.46 -5.46 0.28
CA GLN A 51 6.49 -5.31 -0.75
C GLN A 51 7.73 -4.57 -0.20
N ASN A 52 7.53 -3.49 0.55
CA ASN A 52 8.62 -2.78 1.19
C ASN A 52 9.41 -3.66 2.17
N THR A 53 8.71 -4.48 2.94
CA THR A 53 9.34 -5.40 3.88
C THR A 53 10.16 -6.47 3.15
N GLU A 54 9.61 -7.05 2.09
CA GLU A 54 10.30 -8.03 1.24
C GLU A 54 11.58 -7.44 0.66
N ILE A 55 11.50 -6.25 0.05
CA ILE A 55 12.67 -5.55 -0.49
C ILE A 55 13.71 -5.32 0.62
N MET A 56 13.28 -4.83 1.78
CA MET A 56 14.18 -4.53 2.91
C MET A 56 14.90 -5.79 3.43
N GLU A 57 14.22 -6.92 3.51
CA GLU A 57 14.83 -8.19 3.94
C GLU A 57 15.85 -8.71 2.91
N VAL A 58 15.54 -8.61 1.63
CA VAL A 58 16.50 -8.99 0.59
C VAL A 58 17.72 -8.07 0.59
N LEU A 59 17.54 -6.76 0.78
CA LEU A 59 18.65 -5.81 0.91
C LEU A 59 19.51 -6.11 2.15
N ASN A 60 18.89 -6.54 3.25
CA ASN A 60 19.61 -6.98 4.45
C ASN A 60 20.41 -8.26 4.21
N GLY A 61 19.94 -9.16 3.36
CA GLY A 61 20.66 -10.36 2.97
C GLY A 61 21.81 -10.12 1.97
N ASP A 62 21.79 -9.01 1.23
CA ASP A 62 22.79 -8.66 0.19
C ASP A 62 23.60 -7.42 0.55
N GLN A 63 24.02 -7.32 1.81
CA GLN A 63 24.75 -6.16 2.34
C GLN A 63 26.05 -5.85 1.59
N ALA A 64 26.74 -6.89 1.10
CA ALA A 64 27.97 -6.75 0.33
C ALA A 64 27.77 -5.92 -0.96
N ASN A 65 26.56 -5.95 -1.53
CA ASN A 65 26.22 -5.25 -2.77
C ASN A 65 25.19 -4.13 -2.54
N ILE A 66 24.98 -3.73 -1.29
CA ILE A 66 23.87 -2.82 -0.93
C ILE A 66 23.93 -1.46 -1.67
N MET A 67 25.13 -1.00 -1.99
CA MET A 67 25.33 0.26 -2.71
C MET A 67 24.87 0.21 -4.18
N GLU A 68 24.74 -1.00 -4.77
CA GLU A 68 24.23 -1.17 -6.14
C GLU A 68 22.74 -0.80 -6.25
N TYR A 69 22.04 -0.83 -5.14
CA TYR A 69 20.62 -0.48 -5.06
C TYR A 69 20.38 1.02 -4.81
N ASN A 70 21.46 1.79 -4.50
CA ASN A 70 21.31 3.20 -4.16
C ASN A 70 20.81 4.03 -5.33
N GLY A 71 19.81 4.88 -5.07
CA GLY A 71 19.22 5.79 -6.06
C GLY A 71 18.37 5.11 -7.13
N LYS A 72 18.09 3.81 -6.99
CA LYS A 72 17.26 3.08 -7.98
C LYS A 72 15.80 3.46 -7.83
N ASP A 73 15.19 3.84 -8.95
CA ASP A 73 13.76 4.16 -9.07
C ASP A 73 13.01 2.96 -9.65
N LEU A 74 12.22 2.28 -8.82
CA LEU A 74 11.38 1.13 -9.20
C LEU A 74 10.07 1.55 -9.87
N SER A 75 9.98 2.73 -10.39
CA SER A 75 8.79 3.23 -11.10
C SER A 75 8.91 3.12 -12.62
N GLN A 76 10.10 2.82 -13.13
CA GLN A 76 10.39 2.69 -14.56
C GLN A 76 11.25 1.44 -14.80
N CYS A 77 10.60 0.30 -14.99
CA CYS A 77 11.28 -1.00 -15.08
C CYS A 77 12.23 -1.12 -16.26
N SER A 78 11.93 -0.45 -17.38
CA SER A 78 12.77 -0.43 -18.58
C SER A 78 14.04 0.41 -18.45
N SER A 79 14.05 1.40 -17.55
CA SER A 79 15.20 2.28 -17.33
C SER A 79 16.20 1.76 -16.30
N LEU A 80 15.89 0.65 -15.64
CA LEU A 80 16.76 0.05 -14.64
C LEU A 80 18.04 -0.51 -15.30
N THR A 81 19.18 0.02 -14.86
CA THR A 81 20.51 -0.40 -15.30
C THR A 81 21.30 -0.97 -14.12
N GLY A 82 22.13 -1.95 -14.38
CA GLY A 82 23.06 -2.53 -13.40
C GLY A 82 24.51 -2.32 -13.83
N ASN A 83 25.44 -2.45 -12.91
CA ASN A 83 26.87 -2.47 -13.18
C ASN A 83 27.29 -3.84 -13.73
N LYS A 84 28.39 -3.87 -14.48
CA LYS A 84 28.95 -5.13 -15.00
C LYS A 84 29.32 -6.07 -13.83
N GLY A 85 28.91 -7.33 -13.92
CA GLY A 85 29.11 -8.32 -12.85
C GLY A 85 28.12 -8.22 -11.70
N LYS A 86 27.01 -7.46 -11.88
CA LYS A 86 25.91 -7.29 -10.92
C LYS A 86 24.55 -7.61 -11.54
N GLU A 87 24.53 -8.61 -12.40
CA GLU A 87 23.34 -9.04 -13.15
C GLU A 87 22.23 -9.52 -12.20
N ASP A 88 22.60 -10.17 -11.09
CA ASP A 88 21.65 -10.66 -10.07
C ASP A 88 20.92 -9.49 -9.38
N GLN A 89 21.64 -8.41 -9.04
CA GLN A 89 21.06 -7.21 -8.44
C GLN A 89 20.09 -6.53 -9.41
N LEU A 90 20.47 -6.47 -10.68
CA LEU A 90 19.60 -5.93 -11.72
C LEU A 90 18.33 -6.80 -11.92
N ALA A 91 18.47 -8.12 -11.91
CA ALA A 91 17.34 -9.03 -12.02
C ALA A 91 16.36 -8.86 -10.86
N ARG A 92 16.87 -8.71 -9.62
CA ARG A 92 16.04 -8.41 -8.43
C ARG A 92 15.32 -7.06 -8.58
N LEU A 93 16.01 -6.00 -8.99
CA LEU A 93 15.40 -4.67 -9.21
C LEU A 93 14.26 -4.74 -10.23
N LYS A 94 14.46 -5.43 -11.35
CA LYS A 94 13.43 -5.63 -12.39
C LYS A 94 12.26 -6.44 -11.85
N ASN A 95 12.51 -7.49 -11.08
CA ASN A 95 11.46 -8.31 -10.47
C ASN A 95 10.61 -7.47 -9.50
N TRP A 96 11.23 -6.69 -8.61
CA TRP A 96 10.50 -5.82 -7.70
C TRP A 96 9.69 -4.75 -8.43
N CYS A 97 10.27 -4.16 -9.47
CA CYS A 97 9.59 -3.17 -10.29
C CYS A 97 8.33 -3.75 -10.94
N ASN A 98 8.45 -4.91 -11.61
CA ASN A 98 7.33 -5.59 -12.24
C ASN A 98 6.25 -6.01 -11.22
N LYS A 99 6.67 -6.49 -10.05
CA LYS A 99 5.77 -6.88 -8.98
C LYS A 99 5.00 -5.68 -8.42
N LEU A 100 5.68 -4.55 -8.19
CA LEU A 100 5.04 -3.30 -7.76
C LEU A 100 4.06 -2.79 -8.82
N GLU A 101 4.41 -2.86 -10.10
CA GLU A 101 3.51 -2.45 -11.19
C GLU A 101 2.27 -3.35 -11.27
N GLY A 102 2.42 -4.66 -11.13
CA GLY A 102 1.32 -5.63 -11.16
C GLY A 102 0.39 -5.53 -9.96
N GLU A 103 0.92 -5.39 -8.74
CA GLU A 103 0.12 -5.42 -7.51
C GLU A 103 -0.42 -4.05 -7.09
N VAL A 104 0.35 -2.99 -7.33
CA VAL A 104 0.03 -1.62 -6.90
C VAL A 104 -0.43 -0.74 -8.07
N GLY A 105 -0.18 -1.19 -9.29
CA GLY A 105 -0.50 -0.50 -10.53
C GLY A 105 0.63 0.38 -11.06
N ALA A 106 0.44 0.87 -12.30
CA ALA A 106 1.40 1.73 -12.97
C ALA A 106 1.64 3.02 -12.17
N LYS A 107 2.86 3.53 -12.25
CA LYS A 107 3.26 4.80 -11.61
C LYS A 107 2.46 5.97 -12.17
N ARG A 108 2.00 6.86 -11.29
CA ARG A 108 1.51 8.20 -11.61
C ARG A 108 2.67 9.22 -11.52
N THR A 109 2.44 10.41 -12.04
CA THR A 109 3.47 11.48 -12.11
C THR A 109 4.05 11.87 -10.75
N THR A 110 3.24 11.77 -9.68
CA THR A 110 3.63 12.12 -8.30
C THR A 110 4.21 10.95 -7.50
N ASP A 111 4.10 9.73 -8.00
CA ASP A 111 4.49 8.54 -7.27
C ASP A 111 6.02 8.42 -7.18
N LYS A 112 6.49 8.05 -6.01
CA LYS A 112 7.89 7.77 -5.73
C LYS A 112 8.06 6.30 -5.39
N ARG A 113 9.01 5.62 -6.02
CA ARG A 113 9.38 4.23 -5.73
C ARG A 113 10.88 4.12 -5.71
N ILE A 114 11.50 4.72 -4.70
CA ILE A 114 12.94 4.96 -4.66
C ILE A 114 13.58 4.20 -3.50
N ILE A 115 14.71 3.55 -3.81
CA ILE A 115 15.63 2.98 -2.83
C ILE A 115 16.77 3.96 -2.62
N ARG A 116 17.03 4.35 -1.37
CA ARG A 116 18.18 5.19 -1.01
C ARG A 116 19.04 4.47 0.02
N VAL A 117 20.33 4.46 -0.19
CA VAL A 117 21.31 3.87 0.71
C VAL A 117 22.35 4.93 1.06
N GLU A 118 22.47 5.27 2.33
CA GLU A 118 23.49 6.18 2.85
C GLU A 118 24.50 5.39 3.67
N LYS A 119 25.78 5.49 3.35
CA LYS A 119 26.86 4.92 4.16
C LYS A 119 27.31 5.96 5.18
N LYS A 120 27.32 5.61 6.45
CA LYS A 120 27.79 6.46 7.56
C LYS A 120 28.83 5.75 8.43
N LEU A 121 29.75 6.50 8.97
CA LEU A 121 30.72 6.02 9.96
C LEU A 121 30.16 6.33 11.37
N VAL A 122 29.97 5.30 12.19
CA VAL A 122 29.46 5.42 13.55
C VAL A 122 30.41 4.65 14.47
N GLN A 123 31.06 5.34 15.41
CA GLN A 123 31.99 4.74 16.38
C GLN A 123 33.08 3.86 15.73
N GLY A 124 33.61 4.29 14.57
CA GLY A 124 34.64 3.55 13.85
C GLY A 124 34.15 2.43 12.93
N ASN A 125 32.86 2.10 12.97
CA ASN A 125 32.24 1.09 12.10
C ASN A 125 31.36 1.74 11.04
N TYR A 126 31.39 1.16 9.83
CA TYR A 126 30.46 1.59 8.78
C TYR A 126 29.07 0.99 9.01
N VAL A 127 28.05 1.86 8.87
CA VAL A 127 26.66 1.46 8.87
C VAL A 127 26.00 1.97 7.58
N TYR A 128 25.04 1.20 7.08
CA TYR A 128 24.20 1.59 5.96
C TYR A 128 22.82 1.98 6.47
N ILE A 129 22.36 3.14 6.09
CA ILE A 129 21.00 3.60 6.35
C ILE A 129 20.21 3.42 5.06
N VAL A 130 19.34 2.42 5.03
CA VAL A 130 18.50 2.13 3.88
C VAL A 130 17.15 2.77 4.09
N SER A 131 16.69 3.53 3.11
CA SER A 131 15.37 4.17 3.10
C SER A 131 14.63 3.77 1.84
N LEU A 132 13.43 3.23 2.03
CA LEU A 132 12.50 2.90 0.96
C LEU A 132 11.32 3.88 1.01
N GLU A 133 11.03 4.53 -0.10
CA GLU A 133 9.86 5.38 -0.27
C GLU A 133 9.07 4.83 -1.44
N MET A 134 7.92 4.20 -1.14
CA MET A 134 7.08 3.54 -2.14
C MET A 134 5.68 4.14 -2.13
N SER A 135 5.27 4.69 -3.27
CA SER A 135 3.93 5.21 -3.48
C SER A 135 3.07 4.20 -4.23
N GLY A 136 1.82 4.10 -3.80
CA GLY A 136 0.78 3.28 -4.42
C GLY A 136 -0.35 4.13 -5.00
N LYS A 137 -1.49 3.49 -5.27
CA LYS A 137 -2.72 4.17 -5.67
C LYS A 137 -3.18 5.17 -4.60
N ASP A 138 -3.89 6.23 -5.01
CA ASP A 138 -4.53 7.23 -4.13
C ASP A 138 -3.57 8.04 -3.25
N ASP A 139 -2.41 8.44 -3.79
CA ASP A 139 -1.38 9.26 -3.11
C ASP A 139 -0.88 8.70 -1.78
N LYS A 140 -1.10 7.40 -1.56
CA LYS A 140 -0.59 6.71 -0.38
C LYS A 140 0.85 6.31 -0.60
N SER A 141 1.69 6.72 0.32
CA SER A 141 3.07 6.30 0.37
C SER A 141 3.38 5.53 1.65
N VAL A 142 4.26 4.56 1.54
CA VAL A 142 4.85 3.87 2.68
C VAL A 142 6.33 4.19 2.69
N PHE A 143 6.78 4.71 3.81
CA PHE A 143 8.18 4.97 4.06
C PHE A 143 8.70 3.95 5.07
N MET A 144 9.83 3.31 4.74
CA MET A 144 10.53 2.39 5.63
C MET A 144 12.00 2.77 5.70
N LYS A 145 12.56 2.76 6.90
CA LYS A 145 13.98 3.06 7.13
C LYS A 145 14.57 2.01 8.07
N ARG A 146 15.75 1.49 7.72
CA ARG A 146 16.48 0.51 8.53
C ARG A 146 17.97 0.86 8.56
N VAL A 147 18.59 0.62 9.70
CA VAL A 147 20.05 0.68 9.85
C VAL A 147 20.59 -0.74 9.74
N MET A 148 21.59 -0.95 8.90
CA MET A 148 22.27 -2.22 8.67
C MET A 148 23.75 -2.04 8.96
N TYR A 149 24.33 -2.96 9.68
CA TYR A 149 25.78 -2.92 10.00
C TYR A 149 26.54 -3.57 8.83
N ALA A 150 27.63 -2.92 8.38
CA ALA A 150 28.52 -3.52 7.41
C ALA A 150 29.19 -4.74 8.05
N GLN A 151 29.03 -5.90 7.44
CA GLN A 151 29.76 -7.12 7.78
C GLN A 151 31.12 -7.14 7.10
#